data_8051099c86ffb0e6ad9513850e6ade4e
#
_entry.id   8051099c86ffb0e6ad9513850e6ade4e
#
_cell.length_a   1.000
_cell.length_b   1.000
_cell.length_c   1.000
_cell.angle_alpha   90.00
_cell.angle_beta   90.00
_cell.angle_gamma   90.00
#
_symmetry.space_group_name_H-M   'P 1'
#
loop_
_entity.id
_entity.type
_entity.pdbx_description
1 polymer ?
#
loop_
_entity_poly.entity_id
_entity_poly.type
_entity_poly.pdbx_seq_one_letter_code
_entity_poly.pdbx_strand_id
1 'polypeptide(L)'
;LRAAKCDLPLVADIHFLPSAAMEAAKHVEKVRINPGNYADKKKFAVKEYSDSDYEAELERLHEAFTPIVLRCKELGRAMRIGTNHGSLSDRIMNRYGDTPLGMVESALEFIRIAESHNYYDICLSMKASNPKVMIEAYRLAVSRMLASDMHYPLHLGVTEAGDGEDARIKSTIGIGTLLNDGIGDTIRVSLTEDPVYEIPVAQALAKKATQLWESHEAIDPQADEQNKDDIDPYSYTRNLTRTIELNSEFKLGGNQTPKVILKTQHPIHQYETIIQDVCKTQLNAKDCLLYTSDAADDRDS
;
A
#
# COMPACT_ATOMS: atom_id res chain seq x y z
N LEU A 1 -27.42 -11.57 5.31
CA LEU A 1 -27.47 -10.21 4.74
C LEU A 1 -28.66 -10.08 3.78
N ARG A 2 -28.81 -10.95 2.77
CA ARG A 2 -29.93 -10.87 1.81
C ARG A 2 -31.28 -11.05 2.48
N ALA A 3 -31.41 -11.95 3.47
CA ALA A 3 -32.63 -12.08 4.28
C ALA A 3 -32.96 -10.80 5.07
N ALA A 4 -31.97 -9.99 5.38
CA ALA A 4 -32.12 -8.67 5.99
C ALA A 4 -32.28 -7.52 4.97
N LYS A 5 -32.54 -7.84 3.68
CA LYS A 5 -32.68 -6.89 2.57
C LYS A 5 -31.43 -5.97 2.38
N CYS A 6 -30.25 -6.51 2.68
CA CYS A 6 -29.00 -5.85 2.42
C CYS A 6 -28.44 -6.31 1.08
N ASP A 7 -28.45 -5.43 0.08
CA ASP A 7 -28.04 -5.72 -1.30
C ASP A 7 -26.57 -5.32 -1.59
N LEU A 8 -25.79 -5.01 -0.55
CA LEU A 8 -24.38 -4.69 -0.70
C LEU A 8 -23.61 -5.89 -1.26
N PRO A 9 -22.73 -5.68 -2.26
CA PRO A 9 -21.88 -6.73 -2.80
C PRO A 9 -20.95 -7.30 -1.73
N LEU A 10 -20.85 -8.62 -1.68
CA LEU A 10 -19.96 -9.32 -0.75
C LEU A 10 -18.64 -9.69 -1.43
N VAL A 11 -17.54 -9.54 -0.69
CA VAL A 11 -16.21 -9.96 -1.12
C VAL A 11 -15.70 -11.03 -0.16
N ALA A 12 -15.43 -12.23 -0.67
CA ALA A 12 -14.77 -13.27 0.11
C ALA A 12 -13.25 -13.09 0.00
N ASP A 13 -12.60 -12.93 1.14
CA ASP A 13 -11.14 -12.75 1.23
C ASP A 13 -10.47 -14.09 1.52
N ILE A 14 -10.02 -14.79 0.48
CA ILE A 14 -9.48 -16.15 0.57
C ILE A 14 -7.95 -16.12 0.37
N HIS A 15 -7.21 -16.40 1.44
CA HIS A 15 -5.75 -16.34 1.44
C HIS A 15 -5.07 -17.65 1.00
N PHE A 16 -5.55 -18.82 1.49
CA PHE A 16 -4.75 -20.04 1.50
C PHE A 16 -5.38 -21.25 0.81
N LEU A 17 -6.70 -21.31 0.70
CA LEU A 17 -7.42 -22.51 0.29
C LEU A 17 -8.13 -22.32 -1.05
N PRO A 18 -7.59 -22.88 -2.16
CA PRO A 18 -8.28 -22.85 -3.47
C PRO A 18 -9.70 -23.41 -3.44
N SER A 19 -9.93 -24.48 -2.68
CA SER A 19 -11.27 -25.07 -2.53
C SER A 19 -12.27 -24.13 -1.88
N ALA A 20 -11.83 -23.33 -0.90
CA ALA A 20 -12.67 -22.31 -0.27
C ALA A 20 -13.01 -21.17 -1.25
N ALA A 21 -12.07 -20.77 -2.11
CA ALA A 21 -12.34 -19.79 -3.16
C ALA A 21 -13.37 -20.30 -4.18
N MET A 22 -13.25 -21.56 -4.60
CA MET A 22 -14.20 -22.24 -5.50
C MET A 22 -15.62 -22.30 -4.91
N GLU A 23 -15.73 -22.57 -3.61
CA GLU A 23 -17.03 -22.58 -2.92
C GLU A 23 -17.57 -21.15 -2.76
N ALA A 24 -16.74 -20.21 -2.30
CA ALA A 24 -17.12 -18.81 -2.09
C ALA A 24 -17.67 -18.16 -3.37
N ALA A 25 -17.09 -18.48 -4.53
CA ALA A 25 -17.53 -17.95 -5.82
C ALA A 25 -19.02 -18.23 -6.13
N LYS A 26 -19.62 -19.25 -5.54
CA LYS A 26 -21.05 -19.56 -5.68
C LYS A 26 -21.96 -18.56 -4.93
N HIS A 27 -21.44 -17.88 -3.91
CA HIS A 27 -22.23 -17.16 -2.92
C HIS A 27 -21.97 -15.66 -2.87
N VAL A 28 -20.83 -15.20 -3.40
CA VAL A 28 -20.41 -13.81 -3.31
C VAL A 28 -20.22 -13.18 -4.70
N GLU A 29 -20.22 -11.86 -4.77
CA GLU A 29 -20.03 -11.12 -6.01
C GLU A 29 -18.56 -11.01 -6.42
N LYS A 30 -17.64 -11.10 -5.43
CA LYS A 30 -16.19 -11.01 -5.68
C LYS A 30 -15.43 -11.96 -4.77
N VAL A 31 -14.41 -12.61 -5.34
CA VAL A 31 -13.46 -13.42 -4.59
C VAL A 31 -12.10 -12.74 -4.61
N ARG A 32 -11.48 -12.53 -3.45
CA ARG A 32 -10.09 -12.09 -3.37
C ARG A 32 -9.18 -13.27 -3.14
N ILE A 33 -8.11 -13.33 -3.90
CA ILE A 33 -7.00 -14.27 -3.70
C ILE A 33 -5.70 -13.52 -3.42
N ASN A 34 -4.77 -14.19 -2.73
CA ASN A 34 -3.41 -13.69 -2.54
C ASN A 34 -2.43 -14.55 -3.37
N PRO A 35 -1.80 -14.00 -4.42
CA PRO A 35 -0.89 -14.72 -5.29
C PRO A 35 0.14 -15.58 -4.54
N GLY A 36 0.84 -14.99 -3.56
CA GLY A 36 1.90 -15.68 -2.84
C GLY A 36 1.45 -16.83 -1.92
N ASN A 37 0.15 -16.98 -1.67
CA ASN A 37 -0.39 -18.00 -0.77
C ASN A 37 -1.40 -18.93 -1.43
N TYR A 38 -1.96 -18.55 -2.57
CA TYR A 38 -3.04 -19.30 -3.21
C TYR A 38 -2.53 -20.56 -3.94
N ALA A 39 -1.71 -20.37 -4.95
CA ALA A 39 -1.18 -21.45 -5.77
C ALA A 39 0.34 -21.49 -5.76
N ASP A 40 0.96 -20.36 -5.51
CA ASP A 40 2.40 -20.15 -5.51
C ASP A 40 2.91 -20.08 -4.05
N LYS A 41 2.89 -21.26 -3.39
CA LYS A 41 3.15 -21.34 -1.94
C LYS A 41 4.60 -21.02 -1.59
N LYS A 42 4.78 -20.20 -0.56
CA LYS A 42 6.05 -19.98 0.11
C LYS A 42 6.45 -21.26 0.84
N LYS A 43 7.57 -21.85 0.47
CA LYS A 43 8.09 -23.07 1.07
C LYS A 43 9.19 -22.80 2.10
N PHE A 44 9.61 -21.52 2.25
CA PHE A 44 10.74 -21.09 3.08
C PHE A 44 12.06 -21.83 2.75
N ALA A 45 12.16 -22.41 1.57
CA ALA A 45 13.35 -23.02 1.09
C ALA A 45 14.17 -21.99 0.32
N VAL A 46 15.40 -21.75 0.75
CA VAL A 46 16.38 -20.99 -0.05
C VAL A 46 16.74 -21.89 -1.22
N LYS A 47 16.00 -21.77 -2.32
CA LYS A 47 16.27 -22.46 -3.56
C LYS A 47 16.61 -21.39 -4.60
N GLU A 48 17.72 -21.53 -5.25
CA GLU A 48 18.00 -20.76 -6.46
C GLU A 48 17.12 -21.31 -7.59
N TYR A 49 16.37 -20.44 -8.24
CA TYR A 49 15.56 -20.78 -9.39
C TYR A 49 16.34 -20.44 -10.66
N SER A 50 16.63 -21.46 -11.48
CA SER A 50 17.03 -21.22 -12.85
C SER A 50 15.86 -20.69 -13.68
N ASP A 51 16.09 -20.15 -14.86
CA ASP A 51 15.01 -19.69 -15.74
C ASP A 51 14.05 -20.83 -16.09
N SER A 52 14.57 -22.06 -16.33
CA SER A 52 13.75 -23.23 -16.58
C SER A 52 12.92 -23.66 -15.37
N ASP A 53 13.46 -23.56 -14.15
CA ASP A 53 12.69 -23.83 -12.93
C ASP A 53 11.57 -22.80 -12.74
N TYR A 54 11.86 -21.53 -13.06
CA TYR A 54 10.88 -20.46 -12.98
C TYR A 54 9.71 -20.66 -13.95
N GLU A 55 10.01 -21.04 -15.19
CA GLU A 55 9.01 -21.33 -16.22
C GLU A 55 8.16 -22.55 -15.85
N ALA A 56 8.78 -23.62 -15.34
CA ALA A 56 8.05 -24.80 -14.87
C ALA A 56 7.09 -24.49 -13.70
N GLU A 57 7.51 -23.64 -12.76
CA GLU A 57 6.63 -23.19 -11.67
C GLU A 57 5.52 -22.25 -12.19
N LEU A 58 5.77 -21.46 -13.22
CA LEU A 58 4.76 -20.61 -13.85
C LEU A 58 3.69 -21.46 -14.56
N GLU A 59 4.07 -22.52 -15.23
CA GLU A 59 3.13 -23.50 -15.84
C GLU A 59 2.27 -24.17 -14.75
N ARG A 60 2.90 -24.63 -13.66
CA ARG A 60 2.17 -25.18 -12.51
C ARG A 60 1.19 -24.19 -11.90
N LEU A 61 1.58 -22.90 -11.83
CA LEU A 61 0.72 -21.82 -11.37
C LEU A 61 -0.48 -21.66 -12.32
N HIS A 62 -0.25 -21.69 -13.62
CA HIS A 62 -1.29 -21.61 -14.64
C HIS A 62 -2.33 -22.72 -14.45
N GLU A 63 -1.89 -23.98 -14.32
CA GLU A 63 -2.78 -25.12 -14.08
C GLU A 63 -3.58 -24.95 -12.77
N ALA A 64 -2.94 -24.51 -11.68
CA ALA A 64 -3.57 -24.40 -10.37
C ALA A 64 -4.55 -23.22 -10.28
N PHE A 65 -4.33 -22.15 -11.03
CA PHE A 65 -5.16 -20.94 -10.98
C PHE A 65 -6.33 -20.98 -11.99
N THR A 66 -6.17 -21.67 -13.12
CA THR A 66 -7.20 -21.77 -14.17
C THR A 66 -8.59 -22.17 -13.65
N PRO A 67 -8.75 -23.16 -12.72
CA PRO A 67 -10.08 -23.57 -12.28
C PRO A 67 -10.91 -22.44 -11.66
N ILE A 68 -10.31 -21.59 -10.83
CA ILE A 68 -11.05 -20.47 -10.22
C ILE A 68 -11.35 -19.38 -11.23
N VAL A 69 -10.44 -19.11 -12.17
CA VAL A 69 -10.68 -18.16 -13.28
C VAL A 69 -11.90 -18.55 -14.07
N LEU A 70 -11.95 -19.82 -14.53
CA LEU A 70 -13.09 -20.35 -15.30
C LEU A 70 -14.38 -20.34 -14.46
N ARG A 71 -14.28 -20.65 -13.18
CA ARG A 71 -15.44 -20.63 -12.28
C ARG A 71 -15.99 -19.24 -12.08
N CYS A 72 -15.15 -18.26 -11.87
CA CYS A 72 -15.56 -16.85 -11.76
C CYS A 72 -16.19 -16.35 -13.06
N LYS A 73 -15.58 -16.70 -14.20
CA LYS A 73 -16.12 -16.39 -15.54
C LYS A 73 -17.51 -16.99 -15.75
N GLU A 74 -17.68 -18.29 -15.47
CA GLU A 74 -18.97 -19.01 -15.60
C GLU A 74 -20.07 -18.36 -14.77
N LEU A 75 -19.75 -17.95 -13.53
CA LEU A 75 -20.72 -17.39 -12.59
C LEU A 75 -20.87 -15.86 -12.67
N GLY A 76 -20.13 -15.19 -13.57
CA GLY A 76 -20.11 -13.72 -13.67
C GLY A 76 -19.64 -13.06 -12.37
N ARG A 77 -18.59 -13.60 -11.74
CA ARG A 77 -18.01 -13.07 -10.51
C ARG A 77 -16.76 -12.29 -10.80
N ALA A 78 -16.56 -11.19 -10.09
CA ALA A 78 -15.32 -10.45 -10.14
C ALA A 78 -14.24 -11.12 -9.27
N MET A 79 -12.98 -10.85 -9.58
CA MET A 79 -11.83 -11.31 -8.81
C MET A 79 -10.97 -10.13 -8.36
N ARG A 80 -10.44 -10.19 -7.13
CA ARG A 80 -9.36 -9.29 -6.72
C ARG A 80 -8.08 -10.09 -6.56
N ILE A 81 -7.08 -9.74 -7.33
CA ILE A 81 -5.70 -10.20 -7.17
C ILE A 81 -5.04 -9.27 -6.17
N GLY A 82 -4.83 -9.77 -4.96
CA GLY A 82 -4.42 -8.97 -3.81
C GLY A 82 -3.07 -9.41 -3.28
N THR A 83 -2.01 -8.76 -3.77
CA THR A 83 -0.64 -8.99 -3.31
C THR A 83 -0.37 -8.23 -2.01
N ASN A 84 0.30 -8.88 -1.07
CA ASN A 84 0.78 -8.27 0.16
C ASN A 84 2.30 -8.37 0.23
N HIS A 85 2.95 -7.27 0.59
CA HIS A 85 4.37 -7.25 0.98
C HIS A 85 4.60 -8.24 2.13
N GLY A 86 5.71 -8.97 2.10
CA GLY A 86 6.02 -10.01 3.09
C GLY A 86 5.35 -11.38 2.84
N SER A 87 4.40 -11.49 1.88
CA SER A 87 3.75 -12.75 1.53
C SER A 87 3.91 -13.14 0.06
N LEU A 88 5.04 -12.76 -0.54
CA LEU A 88 5.41 -13.17 -1.89
C LEU A 88 5.89 -14.62 -1.89
N SER A 89 5.73 -15.32 -3.02
CA SER A 89 6.25 -16.68 -3.19
C SER A 89 7.78 -16.73 -3.23
N ASP A 90 8.36 -17.89 -2.92
CA ASP A 90 9.82 -18.08 -2.95
C ASP A 90 10.41 -17.79 -4.34
N ARG A 91 9.69 -18.12 -5.39
CA ARG A 91 10.05 -17.86 -6.79
C ARG A 91 10.17 -16.36 -7.08
N ILE A 92 9.16 -15.59 -6.67
CA ILE A 92 9.15 -14.12 -6.81
C ILE A 92 10.23 -13.49 -5.93
N MET A 93 10.35 -13.94 -4.69
CA MET A 93 11.38 -13.48 -3.75
C MET A 93 12.80 -13.69 -4.29
N ASN A 94 13.05 -14.85 -4.91
CA ASN A 94 14.34 -15.17 -5.50
C ASN A 94 14.68 -14.24 -6.69
N ARG A 95 13.71 -13.98 -7.57
CA ARG A 95 13.93 -13.23 -8.81
C ARG A 95 13.89 -11.72 -8.64
N TYR A 96 12.98 -11.22 -7.82
CA TYR A 96 12.68 -9.78 -7.69
C TYR A 96 12.86 -9.24 -6.27
N GLY A 97 13.06 -10.12 -5.28
CA GLY A 97 13.11 -9.75 -3.87
C GLY A 97 11.73 -9.39 -3.28
N ASP A 98 11.72 -9.07 -1.99
CA ASP A 98 10.53 -8.50 -1.31
C ASP A 98 10.47 -7.00 -1.57
N THR A 99 10.15 -6.64 -2.79
CA THR A 99 10.21 -5.28 -3.34
C THR A 99 8.88 -4.89 -3.98
N PRO A 100 8.64 -3.60 -4.23
CA PRO A 100 7.51 -3.14 -5.05
C PRO A 100 7.43 -3.85 -6.40
N LEU A 101 8.58 -4.07 -7.06
CA LEU A 101 8.63 -4.79 -8.33
C LEU A 101 8.18 -6.25 -8.18
N GLY A 102 8.63 -6.95 -7.13
CA GLY A 102 8.18 -8.31 -6.84
C GLY A 102 6.68 -8.41 -6.58
N MET A 103 6.12 -7.41 -5.89
CA MET A 103 4.66 -7.33 -5.68
C MET A 103 3.91 -7.18 -7.00
N VAL A 104 4.38 -6.29 -7.88
CA VAL A 104 3.74 -6.00 -9.17
C VAL A 104 3.82 -7.20 -10.10
N GLU A 105 5.01 -7.78 -10.31
CA GLU A 105 5.18 -8.92 -11.20
C GLU A 105 4.40 -10.15 -10.71
N SER A 106 4.35 -10.39 -9.40
CA SER A 106 3.50 -11.43 -8.82
C SER A 106 2.03 -11.29 -9.20
N ALA A 107 1.51 -10.07 -9.25
CA ALA A 107 0.11 -9.84 -9.64
C ALA A 107 -0.09 -9.93 -11.16
N LEU A 108 0.83 -9.36 -11.95
CA LEU A 108 0.73 -9.34 -13.40
C LEU A 108 0.79 -10.75 -14.01
N GLU A 109 1.54 -11.68 -13.43
CA GLU A 109 1.53 -13.08 -13.86
C GLU A 109 0.13 -13.71 -13.74
N PHE A 110 -0.57 -13.47 -12.63
CA PHE A 110 -1.95 -13.94 -12.44
C PHE A 110 -2.92 -13.28 -13.43
N ILE A 111 -2.73 -11.99 -13.74
CA ILE A 111 -3.54 -11.32 -14.76
C ILE A 111 -3.34 -11.95 -16.13
N ARG A 112 -2.09 -12.17 -16.55
CA ARG A 112 -1.79 -12.79 -17.86
C ARG A 112 -2.45 -14.18 -18.00
N ILE A 113 -2.47 -14.96 -16.91
CA ILE A 113 -3.20 -16.23 -16.90
C ILE A 113 -4.70 -16.02 -17.05
N ALA A 114 -5.29 -15.07 -16.34
CA ALA A 114 -6.71 -14.77 -16.45
C ALA A 114 -7.10 -14.29 -17.85
N GLU A 115 -6.30 -13.40 -18.44
CA GLU A 115 -6.47 -12.89 -19.81
C GLU A 115 -6.37 -14.00 -20.86
N SER A 116 -5.50 -15.00 -20.67
CA SER A 116 -5.40 -16.16 -21.57
C SER A 116 -6.71 -16.97 -21.65
N HIS A 117 -7.55 -16.85 -20.63
CA HIS A 117 -8.91 -17.42 -20.59
C HIS A 117 -10.01 -16.41 -20.97
N ASN A 118 -9.65 -15.22 -21.48
CA ASN A 118 -10.59 -14.13 -21.77
C ASN A 118 -11.43 -13.75 -20.54
N TYR A 119 -10.79 -13.59 -19.40
CA TYR A 119 -11.42 -13.15 -18.14
C TYR A 119 -10.77 -11.85 -17.66
N TYR A 120 -11.59 -10.78 -17.62
CA TYR A 120 -11.16 -9.41 -17.39
C TYR A 120 -11.83 -8.74 -16.18
N ASP A 121 -12.76 -9.42 -15.50
CA ASP A 121 -13.47 -8.89 -14.32
C ASP A 121 -12.55 -8.90 -13.07
N ILE A 122 -11.46 -8.18 -13.17
CA ILE A 122 -10.36 -8.19 -12.19
C ILE A 122 -10.15 -6.79 -11.61
N CYS A 123 -9.84 -6.72 -10.32
CA CYS A 123 -9.22 -5.56 -9.71
C CYS A 123 -7.94 -5.98 -8.95
N LEU A 124 -7.04 -5.02 -8.73
CA LEU A 124 -5.76 -5.27 -8.10
C LEU A 124 -5.65 -4.60 -6.74
N SER A 125 -4.84 -5.17 -5.86
CA SER A 125 -4.38 -4.48 -4.66
C SER A 125 -2.94 -4.84 -4.31
N MET A 126 -2.13 -3.81 -3.98
CA MET A 126 -0.73 -3.89 -3.61
C MET A 126 -0.56 -3.39 -2.18
N LYS A 127 -0.85 -4.23 -1.19
CA LYS A 127 -0.87 -3.81 0.22
C LYS A 127 0.48 -4.01 0.88
N ALA A 128 0.90 -3.02 1.64
CA ALA A 128 2.06 -3.08 2.51
C ALA A 128 1.77 -2.37 3.83
N SER A 129 2.49 -2.72 4.89
CA SER A 129 2.43 -2.03 6.17
C SER A 129 3.20 -0.70 6.15
N ASN A 130 4.23 -0.61 5.29
CA ASN A 130 4.96 0.62 5.03
C ASN A 130 4.26 1.42 3.91
N PRO A 131 3.74 2.62 4.19
CA PRO A 131 3.04 3.44 3.20
C PRO A 131 3.91 3.80 1.97
N LYS A 132 5.22 3.98 2.14
CA LYS A 132 6.14 4.27 1.03
C LYS A 132 6.20 3.10 0.05
N VAL A 133 6.40 1.89 0.55
CA VAL A 133 6.41 0.66 -0.27
C VAL A 133 5.08 0.49 -0.99
N MET A 134 3.96 0.74 -0.30
CA MET A 134 2.64 0.70 -0.89
C MET A 134 2.49 1.70 -2.06
N ILE A 135 2.83 2.97 -1.84
CA ILE A 135 2.73 4.03 -2.85
C ILE A 135 3.56 3.67 -4.08
N GLU A 136 4.82 3.27 -3.87
CA GLU A 136 5.73 2.86 -4.94
C GLU A 136 5.18 1.67 -5.73
N ALA A 137 4.66 0.63 -5.04
CA ALA A 137 4.08 -0.54 -5.69
C ALA A 137 2.87 -0.20 -6.57
N TYR A 138 1.96 0.66 -6.12
CA TYR A 138 0.81 1.06 -6.93
C TYR A 138 1.19 1.93 -8.12
N ARG A 139 2.10 2.90 -7.94
CA ARG A 139 2.61 3.71 -9.06
C ARG A 139 3.29 2.84 -10.11
N LEU A 140 4.13 1.90 -9.67
CA LEU A 140 4.79 0.95 -10.55
C LEU A 140 3.77 0.02 -11.24
N ALA A 141 2.74 -0.46 -10.54
CA ALA A 141 1.68 -1.27 -11.12
C ALA A 141 0.96 -0.52 -12.25
N VAL A 142 0.59 0.75 -12.04
CA VAL A 142 -0.02 1.59 -13.07
C VAL A 142 0.90 1.72 -14.29
N SER A 143 2.17 2.06 -14.08
CA SER A 143 3.15 2.18 -15.17
C SER A 143 3.29 0.88 -15.98
N ARG A 144 3.36 -0.28 -15.29
CA ARG A 144 3.49 -1.58 -15.95
C ARG A 144 2.22 -2.00 -16.67
N MET A 145 1.06 -1.74 -16.09
CA MET A 145 -0.24 -1.99 -16.74
C MET A 145 -0.40 -1.17 -18.00
N LEU A 146 -0.12 0.14 -17.95
CA LEU A 146 -0.19 1.01 -19.12
C LEU A 146 0.77 0.56 -20.24
N ALA A 147 1.99 0.15 -19.89
CA ALA A 147 2.94 -0.39 -20.86
C ALA A 147 2.49 -1.70 -21.52
N SER A 148 1.53 -2.41 -20.92
CA SER A 148 0.97 -3.69 -21.40
C SER A 148 -0.46 -3.56 -21.90
N ASP A 149 -0.98 -2.34 -22.09
CA ASP A 149 -2.37 -2.05 -22.46
C ASP A 149 -3.42 -2.65 -21.50
N MET A 150 -3.08 -2.69 -20.21
CA MET A 150 -3.93 -3.17 -19.11
C MET A 150 -4.52 -1.99 -18.34
N HIS A 151 -5.83 -2.04 -18.05
CA HIS A 151 -6.57 -0.94 -17.40
C HIS A 151 -7.44 -1.46 -16.24
N TYR A 152 -6.85 -2.23 -15.32
CA TYR A 152 -7.58 -2.84 -14.21
C TYR A 152 -7.77 -1.86 -13.06
N PRO A 153 -8.97 -1.81 -12.45
CA PRO A 153 -9.24 -1.01 -11.26
C PRO A 153 -8.33 -1.38 -10.08
N LEU A 154 -8.02 -0.38 -9.27
CA LEU A 154 -7.13 -0.50 -8.12
C LEU A 154 -7.88 -0.34 -6.80
N HIS A 155 -7.66 -1.30 -5.89
CA HIS A 155 -8.19 -1.27 -4.53
C HIS A 155 -7.07 -0.92 -3.55
N LEU A 156 -7.10 0.31 -3.04
CA LEU A 156 -6.06 0.82 -2.15
C LEU A 156 -6.25 0.37 -0.70
N GLY A 157 -5.14 0.19 0.00
CA GLY A 157 -5.18 -0.07 1.45
C GLY A 157 -3.79 -0.30 2.02
N VAL A 158 -3.53 0.30 3.19
CA VAL A 158 -2.40 -0.06 4.04
C VAL A 158 -2.83 -1.29 4.86
N THR A 159 -1.97 -2.29 4.96
CA THR A 159 -2.22 -3.46 5.84
C THR A 159 -1.41 -3.33 7.12
N GLU A 160 -1.94 -3.84 8.23
CA GLU A 160 -1.25 -3.78 9.53
C GLU A 160 -0.80 -2.35 9.86
N ALA A 161 -1.68 -1.38 9.66
CA ALA A 161 -1.36 0.03 9.83
C ALA A 161 -1.05 0.41 11.28
N GLY A 162 -1.38 -0.46 12.23
CA GLY A 162 -1.20 -0.24 13.65
C GLY A 162 -2.50 0.12 14.35
N ASP A 163 -2.39 0.81 15.47
CA ASP A 163 -3.49 1.11 16.38
C ASP A 163 -3.79 2.62 16.40
N GLY A 164 -5.03 2.95 16.72
CA GLY A 164 -5.48 4.30 17.03
C GLY A 164 -5.15 5.34 15.96
N GLU A 165 -4.50 6.42 16.37
CA GLU A 165 -4.16 7.56 15.52
C GLU A 165 -3.10 7.21 14.48
N ASP A 166 -2.10 6.40 14.83
CA ASP A 166 -1.04 5.98 13.92
C ASP A 166 -1.58 5.23 12.71
N ALA A 167 -2.54 4.35 12.92
CA ALA A 167 -3.20 3.61 11.85
C ALA A 167 -3.96 4.55 10.89
N ARG A 168 -4.61 5.58 11.44
CA ARG A 168 -5.28 6.62 10.67
C ARG A 168 -4.29 7.45 9.85
N ILE A 169 -3.18 7.84 10.46
CA ILE A 169 -2.11 8.61 9.80
C ILE A 169 -1.49 7.79 8.67
N LYS A 170 -1.08 6.54 8.91
CA LYS A 170 -0.49 5.67 7.89
C LYS A 170 -1.46 5.40 6.74
N SER A 171 -2.73 5.12 7.05
CA SER A 171 -3.76 4.94 6.04
C SER A 171 -3.97 6.21 5.21
N THR A 172 -4.00 7.37 5.86
CA THR A 172 -4.13 8.67 5.18
C THR A 172 -2.95 8.96 4.27
N ILE A 173 -1.72 8.70 4.72
CA ILE A 173 -0.52 8.89 3.89
C ILE A 173 -0.57 7.95 2.69
N GLY A 174 -0.73 6.63 2.90
CA GLY A 174 -0.68 5.65 1.82
C GLY A 174 -1.81 5.82 0.81
N ILE A 175 -3.05 5.87 1.28
CA ILE A 175 -4.24 6.00 0.43
C ILE A 175 -4.35 7.42 -0.14
N GLY A 176 -4.19 8.44 0.71
CA GLY A 176 -4.37 9.83 0.31
C GLY A 176 -3.37 10.29 -0.74
N THR A 177 -2.11 9.87 -0.66
CA THR A 177 -1.11 10.17 -1.70
C THR A 177 -1.53 9.62 -3.05
N LEU A 178 -1.93 8.34 -3.12
CA LEU A 178 -2.34 7.72 -4.37
C LEU A 178 -3.63 8.34 -4.94
N LEU A 179 -4.61 8.64 -4.09
CA LEU A 179 -5.81 9.34 -4.52
C LEU A 179 -5.48 10.74 -5.07
N ASN A 180 -4.49 11.43 -4.50
CA ASN A 180 -4.02 12.72 -5.01
C ASN A 180 -3.32 12.59 -6.37
N ASP A 181 -2.69 11.45 -6.64
CA ASP A 181 -2.13 11.12 -7.97
C ASP A 181 -3.21 10.69 -8.99
N GLY A 182 -4.48 10.65 -8.60
CA GLY A 182 -5.57 10.12 -9.44
C GLY A 182 -5.61 8.59 -9.51
N ILE A 183 -4.94 7.89 -8.59
CA ILE A 183 -4.83 6.43 -8.55
C ILE A 183 -5.75 5.89 -7.46
N GLY A 184 -6.66 4.98 -7.83
CA GLY A 184 -7.50 4.24 -6.89
C GLY A 184 -8.99 4.37 -7.15
N ASP A 185 -9.68 3.23 -7.23
CA ASP A 185 -11.11 3.13 -7.54
C ASP A 185 -11.91 2.72 -6.30
N THR A 186 -11.32 1.95 -5.42
CA THR A 186 -11.89 1.58 -4.12
C THR A 186 -10.81 1.62 -3.03
N ILE A 187 -11.23 1.87 -1.79
CA ILE A 187 -10.30 1.99 -0.66
C ILE A 187 -10.73 1.12 0.52
N ARG A 188 -9.76 0.68 1.33
CA ARG A 188 -9.96 0.09 2.64
C ARG A 188 -9.02 0.72 3.65
N VAL A 189 -9.57 1.35 4.66
CA VAL A 189 -8.85 1.70 5.89
C VAL A 189 -8.80 0.45 6.77
N SER A 190 -7.68 0.20 7.44
CA SER A 190 -7.52 -0.91 8.37
C SER A 190 -7.01 -0.38 9.71
N LEU A 191 -7.82 -0.52 10.72
CA LEU A 191 -7.54 -0.12 12.09
C LEU A 191 -7.55 -1.37 12.99
N THR A 192 -6.85 -1.31 14.13
CA THR A 192 -6.94 -2.32 15.19
C THR A 192 -8.12 -1.98 16.13
N GLU A 193 -9.26 -1.65 15.53
CA GLU A 193 -10.49 -1.23 16.20
C GLU A 193 -11.68 -1.98 15.60
N ASP A 194 -12.86 -1.80 16.14
CA ASP A 194 -14.09 -2.33 15.54
C ASP A 194 -14.24 -1.77 14.10
N PRO A 195 -14.51 -2.60 13.09
CA PRO A 195 -14.61 -2.18 11.68
C PRO A 195 -15.57 -1.01 11.42
N VAL A 196 -16.52 -0.75 12.27
CA VAL A 196 -17.41 0.40 12.16
C VAL A 196 -16.67 1.73 12.23
N TYR A 197 -15.54 1.80 12.92
CA TYR A 197 -14.71 3.00 13.02
C TYR A 197 -13.82 3.25 11.79
N GLU A 198 -13.64 2.26 10.93
CA GLU A 198 -12.92 2.42 9.65
C GLU A 198 -13.74 3.25 8.64
N ILE A 199 -15.06 3.14 8.69
CA ILE A 199 -15.96 3.77 7.71
C ILE A 199 -15.85 5.30 7.68
N PRO A 200 -15.92 6.04 8.80
CA PRO A 200 -15.80 7.51 8.77
C PRO A 200 -14.46 7.98 8.22
N VAL A 201 -13.37 7.27 8.52
CA VAL A 201 -12.02 7.61 8.02
C VAL A 201 -11.95 7.38 6.51
N ALA A 202 -12.45 6.25 6.02
CA ALA A 202 -12.50 5.97 4.60
C ALA A 202 -13.37 6.98 3.83
N GLN A 203 -14.54 7.33 4.38
CA GLN A 203 -15.43 8.34 3.79
C GLN A 203 -14.79 9.73 3.75
N ALA A 204 -14.05 10.12 4.80
CA ALA A 204 -13.36 11.41 4.84
C ALA A 204 -12.26 11.48 3.77
N LEU A 205 -11.49 10.39 3.59
CA LEU A 205 -10.47 10.30 2.54
C LEU A 205 -11.08 10.38 1.13
N ALA A 206 -12.11 9.59 0.87
CA ALA A 206 -12.79 9.59 -0.43
C ALA A 206 -13.38 10.97 -0.74
N LYS A 207 -14.09 11.59 0.21
CA LYS A 207 -14.65 12.94 0.05
C LYS A 207 -13.57 13.99 -0.24
N LYS A 208 -12.45 13.93 0.47
CA LYS A 208 -11.33 14.86 0.27
C LYS A 208 -10.74 14.73 -1.13
N ALA A 209 -10.54 13.51 -1.60
CA ALA A 209 -10.05 13.25 -2.95
C ALA A 209 -11.01 13.75 -4.03
N THR A 210 -12.30 13.44 -3.90
CA THR A 210 -13.34 13.92 -4.85
C THR A 210 -13.34 15.45 -4.91
N GLN A 211 -13.28 16.14 -3.77
CA GLN A 211 -13.20 17.60 -3.74
C GLN A 211 -11.96 18.16 -4.43
N LEU A 212 -10.81 17.49 -4.29
CA LEU A 212 -9.59 17.89 -4.98
C LEU A 212 -9.74 17.71 -6.50
N TRP A 213 -10.25 16.59 -6.95
CA TRP A 213 -10.44 16.33 -8.39
C TRP A 213 -11.45 17.27 -9.03
N GLU A 214 -12.55 17.61 -8.34
CA GLU A 214 -13.55 18.57 -8.83
C GLU A 214 -13.02 20.01 -8.86
N SER A 215 -12.04 20.36 -8.00
CA SER A 215 -11.46 21.70 -7.92
C SER A 215 -10.30 21.94 -8.90
N HIS A 216 -9.75 20.88 -9.50
CA HIS A 216 -8.69 21.04 -10.49
C HIS A 216 -9.28 21.42 -11.84
N GLU A 217 -9.02 22.65 -12.27
CA GLU A 217 -9.11 23.02 -13.68
C GLU A 217 -8.15 22.10 -14.45
N ALA A 218 -8.55 21.67 -15.64
CA ALA A 218 -7.75 20.76 -16.47
C ALA A 218 -6.32 21.30 -16.58
N ILE A 219 -5.36 20.57 -16.05
CA ILE A 219 -3.94 20.90 -16.17
C ILE A 219 -3.62 20.88 -17.67
N ASP A 220 -3.12 22.01 -18.20
CA ASP A 220 -2.67 22.08 -19.58
C ASP A 220 -1.52 21.07 -19.77
N PRO A 221 -1.70 20.02 -20.61
CA PRO A 221 -0.66 19.02 -20.83
C PRO A 221 0.68 19.62 -21.34
N GLN A 222 0.62 20.82 -21.96
CA GLN A 222 1.82 21.49 -22.45
C GLN A 222 2.62 22.22 -21.36
N ALA A 223 2.01 22.50 -20.21
CA ALA A 223 2.72 23.09 -19.05
C ALA A 223 3.63 22.06 -18.36
N ASP A 224 3.36 20.77 -18.53
CA ASP A 224 4.08 19.69 -17.86
C ASP A 224 5.41 19.31 -18.56
N GLU A 225 5.58 19.66 -19.84
CA GLU A 225 6.86 19.41 -20.54
C GLU A 225 8.02 20.30 -20.06
N GLN A 226 7.73 21.40 -19.40
CA GLN A 226 8.74 22.34 -18.90
C GLN A 226 9.20 22.06 -17.47
N ASN A 227 8.47 21.25 -16.71
CA ASN A 227 8.77 20.87 -15.34
C ASN A 227 9.05 19.35 -15.25
N LYS A 228 10.04 18.84 -15.97
CA LYS A 228 10.54 17.49 -15.71
C LYS A 228 11.27 17.51 -14.38
N ASP A 229 10.58 17.09 -13.32
CA ASP A 229 11.23 16.74 -12.08
C ASP A 229 12.23 15.61 -12.34
N ASP A 230 13.50 15.83 -11.99
CA ASP A 230 14.55 14.80 -12.03
C ASP A 230 14.34 13.71 -10.95
N ILE A 231 13.21 13.74 -10.25
CA ILE A 231 12.87 12.79 -9.18
C ILE A 231 12.13 11.63 -9.80
N ASP A 232 12.72 10.42 -9.71
CA ASP A 232 12.05 9.19 -10.08
C ASP A 232 10.84 8.94 -9.14
N PRO A 233 9.59 9.00 -9.63
CA PRO A 233 8.41 8.78 -8.79
C PRO A 233 8.25 7.33 -8.32
N TYR A 234 9.04 6.39 -8.86
CA TYR A 234 9.00 4.97 -8.55
C TYR A 234 10.13 4.53 -7.61
N SER A 235 11.07 5.43 -7.29
CA SER A 235 12.20 5.15 -6.41
C SER A 235 12.40 6.29 -5.42
N TYR A 236 12.25 5.98 -4.12
CA TYR A 236 12.42 6.96 -3.06
C TYR A 236 13.78 6.80 -2.39
N THR A 237 14.78 7.44 -2.95
CA THR A 237 16.06 7.63 -2.26
C THR A 237 16.03 8.94 -1.48
N ARG A 238 16.54 8.90 -0.24
CA ARG A 238 16.66 10.11 0.55
C ARG A 238 17.66 11.05 -0.13
N ASN A 239 17.22 12.28 -0.44
CA ASN A 239 18.12 13.31 -0.92
C ASN A 239 19.08 13.72 0.22
N LEU A 240 20.38 13.48 0.01
CA LEU A 240 21.41 13.85 0.97
C LEU A 240 21.75 15.34 0.82
N THR A 241 21.38 16.11 1.81
CA THR A 241 21.71 17.53 1.88
C THR A 241 23.02 17.75 2.61
N ARG A 242 23.58 18.97 2.52
CA ARG A 242 24.75 19.35 3.30
C ARG A 242 24.40 19.41 4.79
N THR A 243 25.26 18.89 5.65
CA THR A 243 25.10 19.01 7.10
C THR A 243 25.41 20.45 7.53
N ILE A 244 24.51 21.05 8.31
CA ILE A 244 24.65 22.37 8.93
C ILE A 244 24.75 22.15 10.43
N GLU A 245 25.81 22.67 11.03
CA GLU A 245 26.02 22.64 12.49
C GLU A 245 25.44 23.93 13.09
N LEU A 246 24.42 23.82 13.93
CA LEU A 246 23.87 24.96 14.66
C LEU A 246 24.63 25.23 15.95
N ASN A 247 25.10 24.18 16.61
CA ASN A 247 26.02 24.20 17.75
C ASN A 247 26.73 22.86 17.84
N SER A 248 27.51 22.61 18.92
CA SER A 248 28.27 21.39 19.14
C SER A 248 27.40 20.12 19.18
N GLU A 249 26.14 20.22 19.57
CA GLU A 249 25.24 19.09 19.80
C GLU A 249 24.11 19.01 18.75
N PHE A 250 23.84 20.10 18.01
CA PHE A 250 22.68 20.21 17.15
C PHE A 250 23.08 20.38 15.68
N LYS A 251 22.81 19.34 14.89
CA LYS A 251 23.11 19.31 13.44
C LYS A 251 21.84 19.08 12.64
N LEU A 252 21.77 19.67 11.46
CA LEU A 252 20.69 19.51 10.47
C LEU A 252 21.23 18.98 9.15
N GLY A 253 20.41 18.28 8.40
CA GLY A 253 20.76 17.77 7.06
C GLY A 253 21.69 16.55 7.09
N GLY A 254 22.24 16.18 5.93
CA GLY A 254 23.04 14.97 5.79
C GLY A 254 22.29 13.72 6.28
N ASN A 255 22.95 12.92 7.08
CA ASN A 255 22.39 11.69 7.67
C ASN A 255 21.58 11.94 8.97
N GLN A 256 21.45 13.21 9.39
CA GLN A 256 20.70 13.52 10.60
C GLN A 256 19.21 13.20 10.45
N THR A 257 18.57 12.81 11.56
CA THR A 257 17.11 12.68 11.61
C THR A 257 16.45 14.05 11.39
N PRO A 258 15.25 14.10 10.78
CA PRO A 258 14.48 15.33 10.68
C PRO A 258 14.26 15.95 12.07
N LYS A 259 14.40 17.26 12.17
CA LYS A 259 14.19 18.00 13.41
C LYS A 259 12.81 18.64 13.40
N VAL A 260 12.11 18.58 14.53
CA VAL A 260 10.84 19.26 14.71
C VAL A 260 11.11 20.65 15.28
N ILE A 261 10.56 21.69 14.62
CA ILE A 261 10.64 23.07 15.07
C ILE A 261 9.29 23.45 15.66
N LEU A 262 9.28 23.75 16.94
CA LEU A 262 8.08 24.23 17.62
C LEU A 262 8.09 25.76 17.66
N LYS A 263 6.98 26.35 17.24
CA LYS A 263 6.74 27.78 17.42
C LYS A 263 6.07 28.01 18.77
N THR A 264 6.74 28.70 19.67
CA THR A 264 6.16 29.16 20.94
C THR A 264 5.61 30.54 20.83
N GLN A 265 4.58 30.85 21.61
CA GLN A 265 4.06 32.23 21.81
C GLN A 265 4.72 32.93 23.02
N HIS A 266 5.47 32.19 23.80
CA HIS A 266 6.15 32.73 24.98
C HIS A 266 7.47 33.40 24.59
N PRO A 267 7.79 34.57 25.19
CA PRO A 267 9.09 35.21 25.03
C PRO A 267 10.22 34.26 25.51
N ILE A 268 11.37 34.33 24.88
CA ILE A 268 12.49 33.40 25.14
C ILE A 268 12.98 33.44 26.59
N HIS A 269 12.82 34.55 27.31
CA HIS A 269 13.16 34.66 28.72
C HIS A 269 12.21 33.87 29.65
N GLN A 270 11.08 33.36 29.13
CA GLN A 270 10.16 32.48 29.85
C GLN A 270 10.45 30.98 29.47
N TYR A 271 11.71 30.63 29.29
CA TYR A 271 12.14 29.32 28.83
C TYR A 271 11.61 28.17 29.69
N GLU A 272 11.44 28.37 31.01
CA GLU A 272 10.89 27.37 31.92
C GLU A 272 9.44 27.02 31.57
N THR A 273 8.62 27.99 31.19
CA THR A 273 7.25 27.79 30.75
C THR A 273 7.22 27.07 29.40
N ILE A 274 8.12 27.45 28.48
CA ILE A 274 8.27 26.79 27.18
C ILE A 274 8.63 25.32 27.36
N ILE A 275 9.60 25.01 28.24
CA ILE A 275 10.00 23.63 28.53
C ILE A 275 8.82 22.85 29.13
N GLN A 276 8.10 23.42 30.09
CA GLN A 276 6.93 22.77 30.68
C GLN A 276 5.84 22.46 29.65
N ASP A 277 5.58 23.35 28.72
CA ASP A 277 4.58 23.14 27.67
C ASP A 277 5.03 22.06 26.68
N VAL A 278 6.30 22.06 26.30
CA VAL A 278 6.89 21.00 25.46
C VAL A 278 6.81 19.65 26.16
N CYS A 279 7.19 19.59 27.44
CA CYS A 279 7.13 18.34 28.22
C CYS A 279 5.69 17.85 28.41
N LYS A 280 4.73 18.74 28.64
CA LYS A 280 3.30 18.36 28.71
C LYS A 280 2.82 17.74 27.40
N THR A 281 3.18 18.35 26.28
CA THR A 281 2.82 17.83 24.94
C THR A 281 3.43 16.43 24.71
N GLN A 282 4.69 16.22 25.12
CA GLN A 282 5.34 14.92 25.04
C GLN A 282 4.70 13.86 25.94
N LEU A 283 4.32 14.22 27.16
CA LEU A 283 3.70 13.30 28.13
C LEU A 283 2.27 12.90 27.76
N ASN A 284 1.54 13.78 27.08
CA ASN A 284 0.17 13.53 26.67
C ASN A 284 0.06 12.86 25.29
N ALA A 285 1.10 12.94 24.47
CA ALA A 285 1.19 12.25 23.18
C ALA A 285 2.14 11.06 23.36
N LYS A 286 1.61 9.88 23.69
CA LYS A 286 2.39 8.65 23.88
C LYS A 286 3.33 8.31 22.72
N ASP A 287 3.14 8.96 21.58
CA ASP A 287 3.88 8.70 20.34
C ASP A 287 4.22 9.98 19.57
N CYS A 288 4.03 11.14 20.17
CA CYS A 288 4.47 12.39 19.56
C CYS A 288 5.97 12.55 19.84
N LEU A 289 6.71 12.21 18.86
CA LEU A 289 8.14 12.36 18.83
C LEU A 289 8.50 13.82 18.68
N LEU A 290 8.50 14.53 19.78
CA LEU A 290 9.25 15.78 19.90
C LEU A 290 10.71 15.41 20.01
N TYR A 291 11.35 15.22 18.87
CA TYR A 291 12.71 14.79 18.86
C TYR A 291 13.66 15.93 18.82
N THR A 292 14.38 15.97 19.86
CA THR A 292 15.82 16.11 19.79
C THR A 292 16.45 14.76 19.39
N SER A 293 17.61 14.76 18.79
CA SER A 293 18.32 13.62 18.22
C SER A 293 18.56 12.43 19.16
N ASP A 294 18.30 12.56 20.43
CA ASP A 294 18.77 11.65 21.48
C ASP A 294 17.68 10.69 21.98
N ALA A 295 16.44 10.90 21.56
CA ALA A 295 15.35 10.04 21.98
C ALA A 295 15.36 8.63 21.35
N ALA A 296 16.26 8.35 20.41
CA ALA A 296 16.46 7.01 19.87
C ALA A 296 17.43 6.18 20.72
N ASP A 297 18.36 6.82 21.44
CA ASP A 297 19.39 6.13 22.24
C ASP A 297 18.90 5.75 23.65
N ASP A 298 17.85 6.42 24.15
CA ASP A 298 17.31 6.13 25.49
C ASP A 298 16.44 4.86 25.57
N ARG A 299 16.28 4.10 24.49
CA ARG A 299 15.50 2.85 24.50
C ARG A 299 16.32 1.61 24.79
N ASP A 300 17.64 1.73 24.89
CA ASP A 300 18.56 0.62 25.15
C ASP A 300 19.26 0.71 26.52
N SER A 301 18.74 1.52 27.48
CA SER A 301 19.20 1.57 28.85
C SER A 301 18.15 1.13 29.88
#